data_fb496a47fe535ff4df472c2c015fa838
#
_entry.id   fb496a47fe535ff4df472c2c015fa838
#
_cell.length_a   1.000
_cell.length_b   1.000
_cell.length_c   1.000
_cell.angle_alpha   90.00
_cell.angle_beta   90.00
_cell.angle_gamma   90.00
#
_symmetry.space_group_name_H-M   'P 1'
#
loop_
_entity.id
_entity.type
_entity.pdbx_description
1 polymer ?
#
loop_
_entity_poly.entity_id
_entity_poly.type
_entity_poly.pdbx_seq_one_letter_code
_entity_poly.pdbx_strand_id
1 'polypeptide(L)'
;MPTKPDDVLPHPTSFVSTERLAQIKGYVLNERRTPARNLPVVTPHQTIGPFYPHHLVRPGDEDLAACDVGGPRAEGEPMEIVGTITDLSGKPVAGALIEVWTANAHGKYSHPADHSSQLIDPNFKGYGRAITGPSGTYRFVGIKPGAYPNPGYDNWMRPPHVHFSVYAAGVMHRLITQMYFPGESLNDIDPILNGIDDLAARASLIAVEEKSDTGRRYRFDIVLQGEAETQFFIER
;
A
#
# COMPACT_ATOMS: atom_id res chain seq x y z
N MET A 1 -6.22 4.67 40.16
CA MET A 1 -6.89 3.37 40.20
C MET A 1 -6.15 2.47 39.24
N PRO A 2 -5.69 1.30 39.61
CA PRO A 2 -5.02 0.39 38.68
C PRO A 2 -6.03 -0.15 37.68
N THR A 3 -5.70 -0.07 36.39
CA THR A 3 -6.43 -0.68 35.27
C THR A 3 -6.48 -2.20 35.45
N LYS A 4 -7.66 -2.78 35.29
CA LYS A 4 -7.87 -4.23 35.35
C LYS A 4 -7.06 -4.95 34.29
N PRO A 5 -6.49 -6.14 34.58
CA PRO A 5 -5.70 -6.93 33.62
C PRO A 5 -6.51 -7.62 32.52
N ASP A 6 -7.80 -7.38 32.40
CA ASP A 6 -8.71 -8.11 31.50
C ASP A 6 -9.04 -7.40 30.18
N ASP A 7 -8.40 -6.25 29.90
CA ASP A 7 -8.58 -5.53 28.62
C ASP A 7 -7.59 -5.97 27.50
N VAL A 8 -7.16 -7.23 27.54
CA VAL A 8 -6.52 -7.82 26.36
C VAL A 8 -7.63 -8.06 25.34
N LEU A 9 -7.65 -7.22 24.30
CA LEU A 9 -8.56 -7.41 23.18
C LEU A 9 -8.43 -8.85 22.67
N PRO A 10 -9.53 -9.59 22.56
CA PRO A 10 -9.49 -10.97 22.13
C PRO A 10 -8.90 -11.08 20.72
N HIS A 11 -8.19 -12.17 20.47
CA HIS A 11 -7.49 -12.44 19.21
C HIS A 11 -8.47 -12.29 18.02
N PRO A 12 -8.16 -11.48 16.97
CA PRO A 12 -9.12 -11.13 15.90
C PRO A 12 -9.71 -12.33 15.16
N THR A 13 -8.97 -13.44 15.07
CA THR A 13 -9.42 -14.66 14.38
C THR A 13 -10.62 -15.35 15.06
N SER A 14 -10.93 -15.05 16.32
CA SER A 14 -12.05 -15.64 17.03
C SER A 14 -13.41 -14.96 16.74
N PHE A 15 -13.42 -13.85 15.99
CA PHE A 15 -14.60 -13.00 15.81
C PHE A 15 -15.04 -12.79 14.35
N VAL A 16 -14.26 -13.26 13.38
CA VAL A 16 -14.65 -13.15 11.97
C VAL A 16 -15.33 -14.44 11.55
N SER A 17 -16.66 -14.39 11.32
CA SER A 17 -17.40 -15.56 10.83
C SER A 17 -16.87 -16.02 9.47
N THR A 18 -17.02 -17.32 9.19
CA THR A 18 -16.63 -17.92 7.90
C THR A 18 -17.30 -17.23 6.70
N GLU A 19 -18.55 -16.78 6.86
CA GLU A 19 -19.30 -16.03 5.86
C GLU A 19 -18.69 -14.64 5.62
N ARG A 20 -18.23 -14.00 6.68
CA ARG A 20 -17.59 -12.69 6.61
C ARG A 20 -16.18 -12.77 6.03
N LEU A 21 -15.44 -13.85 6.31
CA LEU A 21 -14.19 -14.17 5.62
C LEU A 21 -14.40 -14.40 4.12
N ALA A 22 -15.48 -15.08 3.73
CA ALA A 22 -15.84 -15.26 2.33
C ALA A 22 -16.20 -13.94 1.64
N GLN A 23 -16.89 -13.03 2.33
CA GLN A 23 -17.16 -11.68 1.83
C GLN A 23 -15.88 -10.86 1.66
N ILE A 24 -14.95 -10.94 2.64
CA ILE A 24 -13.65 -10.28 2.57
C ILE A 24 -12.80 -10.89 1.44
N LYS A 25 -12.76 -12.21 1.31
CA LYS A 25 -12.12 -12.91 0.18
C LYS A 25 -12.67 -12.44 -1.17
N GLY A 26 -13.98 -12.29 -1.31
CA GLY A 26 -14.60 -11.72 -2.52
C GLY A 26 -14.21 -10.25 -2.79
N TYR A 27 -13.72 -9.54 -1.78
CA TYR A 27 -13.26 -8.15 -1.88
C TYR A 27 -11.80 -8.03 -2.34
N VAL A 28 -10.99 -9.04 -2.03
CA VAL A 28 -9.52 -8.97 -2.07
C VAL A 28 -8.94 -9.57 -3.35
N LEU A 29 -9.63 -10.54 -3.98
CA LEU A 29 -9.02 -11.29 -5.06
C LEU A 29 -9.33 -10.65 -6.42
N ASN A 30 -8.33 -10.03 -7.00
CA ASN A 30 -8.21 -10.02 -8.44
C ASN A 30 -7.87 -11.47 -8.85
N GLU A 31 -8.87 -12.24 -9.27
CA GLU A 31 -8.59 -13.56 -9.82
C GLU A 31 -7.50 -13.41 -10.88
N ARG A 32 -6.37 -14.10 -10.70
CA ARG A 32 -5.34 -14.20 -11.75
C ARG A 32 -6.08 -14.63 -13.01
N ARG A 33 -6.30 -13.70 -13.91
CA ARG A 33 -6.93 -14.01 -15.19
C ARG A 33 -5.98 -14.94 -15.92
N THR A 34 -6.34 -16.20 -15.99
CA THR A 34 -5.77 -17.09 -17.00
C THR A 34 -5.94 -16.36 -18.33
N PRO A 35 -4.87 -16.09 -19.08
CA PRO A 35 -5.00 -15.34 -20.32
C PRO A 35 -5.98 -16.08 -21.21
N ALA A 36 -7.16 -15.50 -21.42
CA ALA A 36 -8.11 -16.02 -22.36
C ALA A 36 -7.47 -15.98 -23.75
N ARG A 37 -7.42 -17.11 -24.43
CA ARG A 37 -6.79 -17.25 -25.76
C ARG A 37 -7.42 -16.36 -26.85
N ASN A 38 -8.49 -15.62 -26.54
CA ASN A 38 -9.22 -14.73 -27.43
C ASN A 38 -9.49 -13.38 -26.75
N LEU A 39 -8.45 -12.69 -26.28
CA LEU A 39 -8.62 -11.32 -25.82
C LEU A 39 -8.98 -10.42 -26.99
N PRO A 40 -9.96 -9.50 -26.82
CA PRO A 40 -10.19 -8.46 -27.82
C PRO A 40 -8.90 -7.67 -28.08
N VAL A 41 -8.75 -7.20 -29.29
CA VAL A 41 -7.60 -6.35 -29.68
C VAL A 41 -7.54 -5.17 -28.72
N VAL A 42 -6.39 -4.99 -28.06
CA VAL A 42 -6.15 -3.87 -27.17
C VAL A 42 -6.31 -2.58 -27.96
N THR A 43 -7.09 -1.64 -27.42
CA THR A 43 -7.21 -0.29 -28.01
C THR A 43 -5.81 0.30 -28.22
N PRO A 44 -5.47 0.80 -29.41
CA PRO A 44 -4.15 1.39 -29.67
C PRO A 44 -3.85 2.52 -28.70
N HIS A 45 -2.59 2.64 -28.30
CA HIS A 45 -2.13 3.79 -27.54
C HIS A 45 -2.40 5.08 -28.30
N GLN A 46 -2.97 6.05 -27.59
CA GLN A 46 -3.07 7.41 -28.07
C GLN A 46 -2.08 8.31 -27.33
N THR A 47 -1.74 9.43 -27.92
CA THR A 47 -0.91 10.43 -27.25
C THR A 47 -1.68 11.00 -26.06
N ILE A 48 -0.99 11.17 -24.94
CA ILE A 48 -1.54 11.82 -23.73
C ILE A 48 -1.98 13.26 -24.03
N GLY A 49 -1.49 13.82 -25.13
CA GLY A 49 -1.67 15.22 -25.50
C GLY A 49 -0.62 16.13 -24.85
N PRO A 50 -0.38 17.31 -25.44
CA PRO A 50 0.70 18.21 -25.05
C PRO A 50 0.48 18.89 -23.68
N PHE A 51 -0.75 18.87 -23.17
CA PHE A 51 -1.12 19.55 -21.92
C PHE A 51 -1.35 18.57 -20.77
N TYR A 52 -0.91 17.33 -20.87
CA TYR A 52 -0.97 16.40 -19.75
C TYR A 52 -0.18 16.99 -18.56
N PRO A 53 -0.80 17.06 -17.36
CA PRO A 53 -0.25 17.86 -16.27
C PRO A 53 0.82 17.11 -15.46
N HIS A 54 1.93 16.73 -16.07
CA HIS A 54 3.08 16.13 -15.36
C HIS A 54 3.57 17.02 -14.20
N HIS A 55 3.35 18.32 -14.30
CA HIS A 55 3.71 19.30 -13.25
C HIS A 55 2.86 19.18 -11.98
N LEU A 56 1.82 18.35 -11.96
CA LEU A 56 1.07 18.09 -10.73
C LEU A 56 1.84 17.24 -9.71
N VAL A 57 2.86 16.50 -10.16
CA VAL A 57 3.81 15.85 -9.24
C VAL A 57 4.96 16.83 -9.00
N ARG A 58 5.10 17.27 -7.75
CA ARG A 58 6.05 18.30 -7.33
C ARG A 58 7.18 17.69 -6.51
N PRO A 59 8.38 18.30 -6.49
CA PRO A 59 9.40 17.95 -5.50
C PRO A 59 8.85 18.03 -4.08
N GLY A 60 9.06 16.99 -3.28
CA GLY A 60 8.51 16.85 -1.93
C GLY A 60 7.14 16.15 -1.86
N ASP A 61 6.52 15.83 -3.00
CA ASP A 61 5.32 15.01 -3.02
C ASP A 61 5.58 13.57 -2.51
N GLU A 62 6.83 13.11 -2.62
CA GLU A 62 7.31 11.82 -2.10
C GLU A 62 7.50 11.79 -0.58
N ASP A 63 7.41 12.91 0.11
CA ASP A 63 7.52 12.98 1.57
C ASP A 63 6.12 12.93 2.23
N LEU A 64 5.87 11.85 2.97
CA LEU A 64 4.62 11.63 3.69
C LEU A 64 4.65 12.16 5.12
N ALA A 65 5.84 12.46 5.64
CA ALA A 65 6.06 12.82 7.04
C ALA A 65 6.14 14.33 7.28
N ALA A 66 5.87 15.16 6.26
CA ALA A 66 5.81 16.61 6.41
C ALA A 66 4.72 17.19 5.51
N CYS A 67 3.91 18.10 6.04
CA CYS A 67 2.88 18.80 5.25
C CYS A 67 3.51 19.79 4.27
N ASP A 68 4.60 20.41 4.67
CA ASP A 68 5.35 21.39 3.89
C ASP A 68 6.81 20.97 3.73
N VAL A 69 7.43 21.32 2.60
CA VAL A 69 8.85 21.07 2.36
C VAL A 69 9.69 21.83 3.38
N GLY A 70 10.50 21.08 4.16
CA GLY A 70 11.32 21.65 5.24
C GLY A 70 10.54 22.04 6.51
N GLY A 71 9.25 21.71 6.56
CA GLY A 71 8.41 21.92 7.75
C GLY A 71 8.66 20.91 8.88
N PRO A 72 7.91 21.04 9.99
CA PRO A 72 7.97 20.07 11.08
C PRO A 72 7.61 18.68 10.58
N ARG A 73 8.30 17.67 11.12
CA ARG A 73 8.06 16.29 10.75
C ARG A 73 7.07 15.62 11.70
N ALA A 74 6.35 14.67 11.13
CA ALA A 74 5.46 13.80 11.88
C ALA A 74 6.21 12.98 12.93
N GLU A 75 5.52 12.66 14.02
CA GLU A 75 6.00 11.74 15.05
C GLU A 75 6.08 10.30 14.53
N GLY A 76 7.04 9.54 15.03
CA GLY A 76 7.17 8.12 14.72
C GLY A 76 8.56 7.71 14.24
N GLU A 77 8.70 6.45 13.88
CA GLU A 77 9.95 5.87 13.39
C GLU A 77 10.16 6.27 11.91
N PRO A 78 11.23 7.01 11.58
CA PRO A 78 11.51 7.38 10.21
C PRO A 78 11.72 6.15 9.32
N MET A 79 11.14 6.18 8.13
CA MET A 79 11.31 5.12 7.14
C MET A 79 11.50 5.69 5.73
N GLU A 80 12.13 4.87 4.91
CA GLU A 80 12.23 5.05 3.48
C GLU A 80 11.63 3.83 2.79
N ILE A 81 10.80 4.04 1.79
CA ILE A 81 10.28 3.00 0.91
C ILE A 81 10.91 3.19 -0.46
N VAL A 82 11.55 2.15 -0.98
CA VAL A 82 12.15 2.14 -2.31
C VAL A 82 11.65 0.93 -3.08
N GLY A 83 11.67 1.00 -4.38
CA GLY A 83 11.32 -0.15 -5.21
C GLY A 83 11.49 0.13 -6.69
N THR A 84 11.24 -0.90 -7.48
CA THR A 84 11.27 -0.85 -8.94
C THR A 84 9.95 -1.40 -9.47
N ILE A 85 9.39 -0.74 -10.48
CA ILE A 85 8.28 -1.29 -11.25
C ILE A 85 8.84 -1.95 -12.51
N THR A 86 8.48 -3.21 -12.74
CA THR A 86 8.86 -3.97 -13.91
C THR A 86 7.64 -4.58 -14.61
N ASP A 87 7.79 -4.87 -15.89
CA ASP A 87 6.85 -5.69 -16.64
C ASP A 87 7.13 -7.19 -16.47
N LEU A 88 6.33 -8.04 -17.11
CA LEU A 88 6.46 -9.50 -17.06
C LEU A 88 7.83 -10.05 -17.54
N SER A 89 8.57 -9.27 -18.32
CA SER A 89 9.90 -9.64 -18.81
C SER A 89 11.04 -9.16 -17.90
N GLY A 90 10.70 -8.50 -16.79
CA GLY A 90 11.66 -7.85 -15.90
C GLY A 90 12.18 -6.50 -16.42
N LYS A 91 11.60 -5.97 -17.50
CA LYS A 91 11.98 -4.65 -18.04
C LYS A 91 11.43 -3.54 -17.15
N PRO A 92 12.25 -2.54 -16.80
CA PRO A 92 11.80 -1.40 -16.01
C PRO A 92 10.68 -0.61 -16.70
N VAL A 93 9.67 -0.21 -15.92
CA VAL A 93 8.57 0.62 -16.37
C VAL A 93 8.84 2.07 -15.95
N ALA A 94 9.34 2.85 -16.88
CA ALA A 94 9.58 4.28 -16.69
C ALA A 94 8.29 5.09 -16.83
N GLY A 95 8.18 6.21 -16.10
CA GLY A 95 7.06 7.14 -16.21
C GLY A 95 5.76 6.63 -15.57
N ALA A 96 5.80 5.56 -14.78
CA ALA A 96 4.65 5.15 -13.98
C ALA A 96 4.41 6.14 -12.84
N LEU A 97 3.17 6.59 -12.68
CA LEU A 97 2.74 7.38 -11.53
C LEU A 97 2.39 6.42 -10.39
N ILE A 98 2.96 6.67 -9.23
CA ILE A 98 2.66 5.96 -8.00
C ILE A 98 2.07 6.97 -7.02
N GLU A 99 0.94 6.63 -6.45
CA GLU A 99 0.37 7.32 -5.30
C GLU A 99 0.38 6.38 -4.11
N VAL A 100 0.74 6.90 -2.94
CA VAL A 100 0.74 6.14 -1.70
C VAL A 100 -0.04 6.87 -0.64
N TRP A 101 -0.72 6.13 0.25
CA TRP A 101 -1.34 6.68 1.45
C TRP A 101 -1.27 5.69 2.61
N THR A 102 -1.18 6.23 3.82
CA THR A 102 -1.00 5.43 5.02
C THR A 102 -1.49 6.17 6.26
N ALA A 103 -1.62 5.46 7.37
CA ALA A 103 -1.89 6.03 8.67
C ALA A 103 -0.61 6.65 9.28
N ASN A 104 -0.76 7.53 10.27
CA ASN A 104 0.34 8.01 11.11
C ASN A 104 0.83 6.92 12.08
N ALA A 105 1.82 7.24 12.92
CA ALA A 105 2.37 6.30 13.91
C ALA A 105 1.33 5.79 14.93
N HIS A 106 0.24 6.53 15.13
CA HIS A 106 -0.86 6.16 16.03
C HIS A 106 -2.00 5.40 15.33
N GLY A 107 -1.86 5.06 14.05
CA GLY A 107 -2.90 4.38 13.28
C GLY A 107 -4.03 5.31 12.81
N LYS A 108 -3.79 6.61 12.68
CA LYS A 108 -4.76 7.61 12.23
C LYS A 108 -4.47 8.07 10.81
N TYR A 109 -5.47 8.00 9.92
CA TYR A 109 -5.38 8.60 8.59
C TYR A 109 -5.69 10.10 8.63
N SER A 110 -4.94 10.88 7.88
CA SER A 110 -5.23 12.29 7.58
C SER A 110 -6.39 12.40 6.57
N HIS A 111 -7.56 11.86 6.94
CA HIS A 111 -8.72 11.81 6.04
C HIS A 111 -10.02 12.13 6.77
N PRO A 112 -10.92 12.96 6.19
CA PRO A 112 -12.19 13.34 6.84
C PRO A 112 -13.10 12.18 7.21
N ALA A 113 -13.02 11.06 6.48
CA ALA A 113 -13.83 9.87 6.76
C ALA A 113 -13.22 8.95 7.84
N ASP A 114 -12.02 9.24 8.33
CA ASP A 114 -11.48 8.51 9.47
C ASP A 114 -12.05 9.10 10.78
N HIS A 115 -13.05 8.42 11.32
CA HIS A 115 -13.72 8.79 12.58
C HIS A 115 -13.16 8.02 13.78
N SER A 116 -12.04 7.30 13.63
CA SER A 116 -11.40 6.60 14.74
C SER A 116 -10.95 7.58 15.84
N SER A 117 -10.84 7.11 17.07
CA SER A 117 -10.37 7.89 18.23
C SER A 117 -8.85 7.97 18.32
N GLN A 118 -8.12 7.49 17.32
CA GLN A 118 -6.67 7.53 17.29
C GLN A 118 -6.14 8.97 17.24
N LEU A 119 -4.92 9.18 17.74
CA LEU A 119 -4.32 10.51 17.86
C LEU A 119 -4.01 11.10 16.48
N ILE A 120 -4.39 12.35 16.30
CA ILE A 120 -4.03 13.14 15.12
C ILE A 120 -2.61 13.68 15.30
N ASP A 121 -1.79 13.53 14.27
CA ASP A 121 -0.52 14.24 14.16
C ASP A 121 -0.66 15.37 13.14
N PRO A 122 -0.57 16.64 13.55
CA PRO A 122 -0.78 17.78 12.64
C PRO A 122 0.32 17.94 11.59
N ASN A 123 1.46 17.31 11.79
CA ASN A 123 2.59 17.36 10.85
C ASN A 123 2.54 16.21 9.82
N PHE A 124 1.64 15.24 10.02
CA PHE A 124 1.57 14.06 9.17
C PHE A 124 0.73 14.34 7.92
N LYS A 125 1.38 14.32 6.76
CA LYS A 125 0.72 14.43 5.45
C LYS A 125 0.00 13.14 5.07
N GLY A 126 0.64 11.98 5.23
CA GLY A 126 0.08 10.64 5.03
C GLY A 126 -0.24 10.24 3.60
N TYR A 127 0.05 11.09 2.63
CA TYR A 127 -0.19 10.89 1.20
C TYR A 127 1.01 11.40 0.40
N GLY A 128 1.38 10.67 -0.64
CA GLY A 128 2.48 11.07 -1.51
C GLY A 128 2.35 10.56 -2.93
N ARG A 129 3.13 11.14 -3.82
CA ARG A 129 3.21 10.78 -5.24
C ARG A 129 4.63 10.77 -5.73
N ALA A 130 4.93 9.85 -6.64
CA ALA A 130 6.20 9.78 -7.35
C ALA A 130 5.98 9.30 -8.78
N ILE A 131 6.89 9.66 -9.67
CA ILE A 131 6.96 9.11 -11.04
C ILE A 131 8.24 8.29 -11.14
N THR A 132 8.15 7.07 -11.65
CA THR A 132 9.33 6.22 -11.84
C THR A 132 10.30 6.83 -12.84
N GLY A 133 11.59 6.77 -12.48
CA GLY A 133 12.68 7.16 -13.36
C GLY A 133 12.91 6.17 -14.51
N PRO A 134 13.92 6.41 -15.37
CA PRO A 134 14.24 5.53 -16.50
C PRO A 134 14.52 4.08 -16.13
N SER A 135 15.03 3.82 -14.92
CA SER A 135 15.26 2.50 -14.35
C SER A 135 14.04 1.88 -13.68
N GLY A 136 12.85 2.51 -13.80
CA GLY A 136 11.63 2.04 -13.16
C GLY A 136 11.59 2.25 -11.64
N THR A 137 12.61 2.90 -11.07
CA THR A 137 12.75 3.08 -9.62
C THR A 137 11.87 4.20 -9.09
N TYR A 138 11.43 4.03 -7.84
CA TYR A 138 10.71 5.03 -7.07
C TYR A 138 11.21 5.09 -5.62
N ARG A 139 10.88 6.17 -4.94
CA ARG A 139 11.26 6.40 -3.55
C ARG A 139 10.19 7.24 -2.84
N PHE A 140 9.88 6.85 -1.61
CA PHE A 140 9.08 7.65 -0.66
C PHE A 140 9.83 7.73 0.67
N VAL A 141 9.62 8.81 1.40
CA VAL A 141 10.04 8.96 2.79
C VAL A 141 8.83 9.20 3.67
N GLY A 142 8.89 8.71 4.90
CA GLY A 142 7.76 8.83 5.81
C GLY A 142 8.12 8.40 7.21
N ILE A 143 7.08 8.08 7.96
CA ILE A 143 7.18 7.38 9.23
C ILE A 143 6.49 6.03 9.11
N LYS A 144 6.96 5.02 9.85
CA LYS A 144 6.29 3.71 9.90
C LYS A 144 4.91 3.87 10.51
N PRO A 145 3.83 3.44 9.82
CA PRO A 145 2.48 3.59 10.33
C PRO A 145 2.23 2.69 11.55
N GLY A 146 1.32 3.11 12.40
CA GLY A 146 0.76 2.27 13.44
C GLY A 146 -0.32 1.33 12.90
N ALA A 147 -0.57 0.24 13.64
CA ALA A 147 -1.76 -0.58 13.44
C ALA A 147 -3.02 0.24 13.77
N TYR A 148 -4.14 -0.08 13.11
CA TYR A 148 -5.40 0.64 13.34
C TYR A 148 -6.61 -0.29 13.32
N PRO A 149 -7.69 0.05 14.07
CA PRO A 149 -8.94 -0.69 14.02
C PRO A 149 -9.61 -0.53 12.65
N ASN A 150 -10.03 -1.63 12.03
CA ASN A 150 -10.70 -1.56 10.74
C ASN A 150 -12.13 -0.98 10.91
N PRO A 151 -12.49 0.11 10.20
CA PRO A 151 -13.79 0.73 10.34
C PRO A 151 -14.94 -0.25 10.06
N GLY A 152 -15.93 -0.29 10.96
CA GLY A 152 -17.11 -1.15 10.83
C GLY A 152 -16.91 -2.62 11.18
N TYR A 153 -15.77 -2.97 11.77
CA TYR A 153 -15.46 -4.33 12.22
C TYR A 153 -14.94 -4.29 13.64
N ASP A 154 -15.76 -4.69 14.58
CA ASP A 154 -15.37 -4.76 15.98
C ASP A 154 -14.19 -5.72 16.17
N ASN A 155 -13.19 -5.28 16.93
CA ASN A 155 -12.02 -6.05 17.32
C ASN A 155 -11.11 -6.54 16.18
N TRP A 156 -11.17 -5.97 14.98
CA TRP A 156 -10.21 -6.26 13.93
C TRP A 156 -9.18 -5.14 13.79
N MET A 157 -7.96 -5.41 14.23
CA MET A 157 -6.81 -4.53 14.03
C MET A 157 -6.12 -4.88 12.72
N ARG A 158 -5.94 -3.88 11.84
CA ARG A 158 -5.11 -4.00 10.65
C ARG A 158 -3.64 -3.84 11.03
N PRO A 159 -2.74 -4.68 10.48
CA PRO A 159 -1.30 -4.48 10.66
C PRO A 159 -0.85 -3.15 10.04
N PRO A 160 0.32 -2.62 10.43
CA PRO A 160 0.99 -1.55 9.71
C PRO A 160 1.10 -1.87 8.22
N HIS A 161 0.62 -0.98 7.36
CA HIS A 161 0.71 -1.14 5.90
C HIS A 161 0.63 0.20 5.18
N VAL A 162 1.06 0.21 3.94
CA VAL A 162 0.99 1.36 3.04
C VAL A 162 0.19 0.97 1.81
N HIS A 163 -0.79 1.75 1.44
CA HIS A 163 -1.53 1.58 0.20
C HIS A 163 -0.75 2.14 -0.98
N PHE A 164 -0.84 1.46 -2.09
CA PHE A 164 -0.25 1.87 -3.37
C PHE A 164 -1.31 1.91 -4.45
N SER A 165 -1.25 2.95 -5.27
CA SER A 165 -2.01 3.10 -6.50
C SER A 165 -1.02 3.34 -7.62
N VAL A 166 -1.06 2.51 -8.66
CA VAL A 166 -0.10 2.54 -9.77
C VAL A 166 -0.83 2.78 -11.08
N TYR A 167 -0.35 3.77 -11.82
CA TYR A 167 -0.74 4.06 -13.19
C TYR A 167 0.48 3.92 -14.10
N ALA A 168 0.38 3.12 -15.14
CA ALA A 168 1.47 2.91 -16.09
C ALA A 168 0.94 2.91 -17.52
N ALA A 169 1.82 3.17 -18.49
CA ALA A 169 1.47 3.05 -19.89
C ALA A 169 1.01 1.62 -20.23
N GLY A 170 -0.11 1.50 -20.93
CA GLY A 170 -0.71 0.21 -21.26
C GLY A 170 -1.58 -0.42 -20.17
N VAL A 171 -1.67 0.18 -19.01
CA VAL A 171 -2.57 -0.25 -17.94
C VAL A 171 -3.88 0.51 -18.06
N MET A 172 -4.99 -0.22 -18.26
CA MET A 172 -6.32 0.39 -18.48
C MET A 172 -6.99 0.86 -17.19
N HIS A 173 -6.57 0.35 -16.05
CA HIS A 173 -7.16 0.62 -14.74
C HIS A 173 -6.08 1.00 -13.75
N ARG A 174 -6.46 1.78 -12.76
CA ARG A 174 -5.64 2.00 -11.58
C ARG A 174 -5.41 0.66 -10.88
N LEU A 175 -4.14 0.30 -10.67
CA LEU A 175 -3.76 -0.90 -9.93
C LEU A 175 -3.61 -0.53 -8.47
N ILE A 176 -4.38 -1.18 -7.60
CA ILE A 176 -4.34 -0.96 -6.16
C ILE A 176 -3.66 -2.14 -5.49
N THR A 177 -2.68 -1.86 -4.63
CA THR A 177 -2.05 -2.89 -3.80
C THR A 177 -1.71 -2.33 -2.41
N GLN A 178 -1.21 -3.18 -1.54
CA GLN A 178 -0.78 -2.82 -0.18
C GLN A 178 0.59 -3.42 0.09
N MET A 179 1.49 -2.60 0.62
CA MET A 179 2.77 -3.06 1.15
C MET A 179 2.62 -3.30 2.65
N TYR A 180 2.97 -4.49 3.09
CA TYR A 180 3.03 -4.86 4.50
C TYR A 180 4.48 -4.87 4.99
N PHE A 181 4.67 -4.60 6.28
CA PHE A 181 5.99 -4.62 6.90
C PHE A 181 6.36 -6.03 7.37
N PRO A 182 7.61 -6.46 7.20
CA PRO A 182 8.04 -7.76 7.68
C PRO A 182 8.06 -7.81 9.22
N GLY A 183 7.82 -9.00 9.78
CA GLY A 183 7.91 -9.25 11.22
C GLY A 183 6.75 -8.71 12.06
N GLU A 184 5.71 -8.15 11.45
CA GLU A 184 4.51 -7.69 12.16
C GLU A 184 3.63 -8.90 12.51
N SER A 185 3.39 -9.12 13.81
CA SER A 185 2.57 -10.24 14.29
C SER A 185 1.12 -10.20 13.78
N LEU A 186 0.58 -9.00 13.52
CA LEU A 186 -0.75 -8.82 12.96
C LEU A 186 -0.86 -9.30 11.50
N ASN A 187 0.25 -9.46 10.77
CA ASN A 187 0.23 -10.04 9.43
C ASN A 187 -0.33 -11.46 9.42
N ASP A 188 -0.04 -12.24 10.47
CA ASP A 188 -0.46 -13.65 10.57
C ASP A 188 -1.98 -13.79 10.72
N ILE A 189 -2.64 -12.74 11.14
CA ILE A 189 -4.08 -12.74 11.47
C ILE A 189 -4.89 -11.73 10.63
N ASP A 190 -4.27 -10.93 9.77
CA ASP A 190 -4.99 -9.99 8.90
C ASP A 190 -5.83 -10.75 7.86
N PRO A 191 -7.17 -10.66 7.89
CA PRO A 191 -8.02 -11.35 6.93
C PRO A 191 -7.80 -10.94 5.48
N ILE A 192 -7.33 -9.70 5.23
CA ILE A 192 -7.03 -9.23 3.88
C ILE A 192 -5.80 -9.94 3.32
N LEU A 193 -4.70 -9.93 4.07
CA LEU A 193 -3.46 -10.58 3.67
C LEU A 193 -3.63 -12.11 3.60
N ASN A 194 -4.26 -12.72 4.61
CA ASN A 194 -4.47 -14.15 4.67
C ASN A 194 -5.65 -14.65 3.82
N GLY A 195 -6.44 -13.76 3.27
CA GLY A 195 -7.44 -14.06 2.24
C GLY A 195 -6.85 -14.41 0.87
N ILE A 196 -5.56 -14.16 0.66
CA ILE A 196 -4.83 -14.52 -0.56
C ILE A 196 -4.34 -15.96 -0.41
N ASP A 197 -4.93 -16.90 -1.15
CA ASP A 197 -4.62 -18.33 -1.03
C ASP A 197 -3.23 -18.67 -1.61
N ASP A 198 -2.80 -17.98 -2.66
CA ASP A 198 -1.48 -18.15 -3.28
C ASP A 198 -0.39 -17.54 -2.38
N LEU A 199 0.48 -18.39 -1.85
CA LEU A 199 1.55 -17.99 -0.93
C LEU A 199 2.58 -17.07 -1.59
N ALA A 200 2.86 -17.25 -2.89
CA ALA A 200 3.79 -16.39 -3.61
C ALA A 200 3.20 -14.99 -3.82
N ALA A 201 1.92 -14.92 -4.19
CA ALA A 201 1.18 -13.68 -4.32
C ALA A 201 1.08 -12.95 -2.96
N ARG A 202 0.82 -13.69 -1.87
CA ARG A 202 0.83 -13.13 -0.50
C ARG A 202 2.21 -12.59 -0.13
N ALA A 203 3.26 -13.35 -0.40
CA ALA A 203 4.64 -12.94 -0.12
C ALA A 203 5.06 -11.70 -0.92
N SER A 204 4.51 -11.49 -2.13
CA SER A 204 4.77 -10.32 -2.94
C SER A 204 4.32 -9.00 -2.28
N LEU A 205 3.44 -9.07 -1.28
CA LEU A 205 2.95 -7.91 -0.53
C LEU A 205 3.82 -7.56 0.68
N ILE A 206 4.74 -8.42 1.09
CA ILE A 206 5.63 -8.18 2.23
C ILE A 206 6.91 -7.53 1.74
N ALA A 207 7.18 -6.32 2.21
CA ALA A 207 8.41 -5.61 1.88
C ALA A 207 9.64 -6.31 2.45
N VAL A 208 10.79 -6.09 1.83
CA VAL A 208 12.09 -6.53 2.34
C VAL A 208 12.72 -5.39 3.13
N GLU A 209 13.02 -5.62 4.40
CA GLU A 209 13.75 -4.64 5.20
C GLU A 209 15.23 -4.65 4.82
N GLU A 210 15.78 -3.48 4.54
CA GLU A 210 17.18 -3.28 4.17
C GLU A 210 17.87 -2.37 5.20
N LYS A 211 19.16 -2.55 5.37
CA LYS A 211 19.96 -1.66 6.20
C LYS A 211 20.12 -0.31 5.50
N SER A 212 19.94 0.77 6.24
CA SER A 212 20.13 2.14 5.76
C SER A 212 20.83 2.98 6.84
N ASP A 213 21.66 3.91 6.41
CA ASP A 213 22.38 4.84 7.30
C ASP A 213 21.44 5.92 7.89
N THR A 214 20.25 6.11 7.28
CA THR A 214 19.31 7.19 7.62
C THR A 214 18.06 6.71 8.36
N GLY A 215 17.98 5.44 8.73
CA GLY A 215 16.82 4.83 9.36
C GLY A 215 16.47 3.49 8.73
N ARG A 216 15.20 3.08 8.85
CA ARG A 216 14.74 1.83 8.23
C ARG A 216 14.42 2.06 6.76
N ARG A 217 14.88 1.16 5.92
CA ARG A 217 14.52 1.11 4.50
C ARG A 217 13.74 -0.16 4.21
N TYR A 218 12.66 -0.01 3.47
CA TYR A 218 11.82 -1.12 3.02
C TYR A 218 11.80 -1.13 1.50
N ARG A 219 12.25 -2.25 0.90
CA ARG A 219 12.17 -2.44 -0.55
C ARG A 219 10.88 -3.17 -0.89
N PHE A 220 10.11 -2.57 -1.79
CA PHE A 220 8.86 -3.11 -2.30
C PHE A 220 8.85 -3.00 -3.82
N ASP A 221 9.20 -4.08 -4.50
CA ASP A 221 9.21 -4.15 -5.96
C ASP A 221 7.83 -4.54 -6.47
N ILE A 222 7.40 -3.96 -7.59
CA ILE A 222 6.08 -4.17 -8.19
C ILE A 222 6.27 -4.73 -9.60
N VAL A 223 5.66 -5.89 -9.85
CA VAL A 223 5.60 -6.53 -11.17
C VAL A 223 4.19 -6.38 -11.72
N LEU A 224 4.04 -5.78 -12.90
CA LEU A 224 2.72 -5.40 -13.42
C LEU A 224 1.96 -6.53 -14.11
N GLN A 225 2.62 -7.61 -14.54
CA GLN A 225 1.99 -8.68 -15.32
C GLN A 225 2.76 -9.98 -15.18
N GLY A 226 2.11 -11.11 -15.55
CA GLY A 226 2.73 -12.42 -15.64
C GLY A 226 2.56 -13.27 -14.39
N GLU A 227 3.29 -14.39 -14.33
CA GLU A 227 3.19 -15.34 -13.21
C GLU A 227 3.70 -14.77 -11.89
N ALA A 228 4.65 -13.82 -11.96
CA ALA A 228 5.20 -13.15 -10.80
C ALA A 228 4.54 -11.79 -10.52
N GLU A 229 3.34 -11.54 -11.09
CA GLU A 229 2.62 -10.29 -10.86
C GLU A 229 2.40 -10.05 -9.37
N THR A 230 2.68 -8.81 -8.94
CA THR A 230 2.33 -8.36 -7.60
C THR A 230 0.81 -8.47 -7.40
N GLN A 231 0.37 -8.94 -6.25
CA GLN A 231 -1.06 -9.04 -5.96
C GLN A 231 -1.70 -7.66 -5.95
N PHE A 232 -2.66 -7.44 -6.84
CA PHE A 232 -3.50 -6.25 -6.86
C PHE A 232 -4.90 -6.55 -6.35
N PHE A 233 -5.55 -5.50 -5.81
CA PHE A 233 -6.91 -5.57 -5.30
C PHE A 233 -7.89 -4.91 -6.28
N ILE A 234 -9.12 -5.43 -6.33
CA ILE A 234 -10.17 -4.84 -7.17
C ILE A 234 -10.73 -3.60 -6.47
N GLU A 235 -10.70 -2.47 -7.17
CA GLU A 235 -11.45 -1.28 -6.75
C GLU A 235 -12.93 -1.49 -7.05
N ARG A 236 -13.79 -1.31 -6.05
CA ARG A 236 -15.24 -1.37 -6.17
C ARG A 236 -15.88 -0.01 -5.94
#